data_ec01080cc4c96e742c495c71cecccfdc
#
_entry.id   ec01080cc4c96e742c495c71cecccfdc
#
_cell.length_a   1.000
_cell.length_b   1.000
_cell.length_c   1.000
_cell.angle_alpha   90.00
_cell.angle_beta   90.00
_cell.angle_gamma   90.00
#
_symmetry.space_group_name_H-M   'P 1'
#
loop_
_entity.id
_entity.type
_entity.pdbx_description
1 polymer ?
#
loop_
_entity_poly.entity_id
_entity_poly.type
_entity_poly.pdbx_seq_one_letter_code
_entity_poly.pdbx_strand_id
1 'polypeptide(L)'
;MKSRLVVRFLSILLVLICTEVNAGDCIKDQYGNVVCGKGQCATDQYNKVLCAKEGGGAIRDRNGDVRCGVGSCAIDDLGQVKCSSQPGGGAAVDSYGKVKCLGACQNGGPQFCEVAR
;
A
#
# COMPACT_ATOMS: atom_id res chain seq x y z
N MET A 1 0.45 35.37 31.04
CA MET A 1 -0.49 35.36 29.94
C MET A 1 0.19 35.17 28.58
N LYS A 2 1.28 35.88 28.31
CA LYS A 2 2.00 35.78 27.04
C LYS A 2 2.62 34.40 26.83
N SER A 3 3.05 33.71 27.88
CA SER A 3 3.65 32.38 27.81
C SER A 3 2.67 31.29 27.36
N ARG A 4 1.39 31.46 27.65
CA ARG A 4 0.35 30.48 27.24
C ARG A 4 0.08 30.50 25.73
N LEU A 5 0.18 31.66 25.10
CA LEU A 5 0.02 31.78 23.66
C LEU A 5 1.18 31.09 22.90
N VAL A 6 2.40 31.25 23.39
CA VAL A 6 3.59 30.64 22.79
C VAL A 6 3.50 29.12 22.83
N VAL A 7 3.01 28.53 23.92
CA VAL A 7 2.87 27.09 24.07
C VAL A 7 1.83 26.54 23.07
N ARG A 8 0.76 27.28 22.82
CA ARG A 8 -0.26 26.88 21.84
C ARG A 8 0.29 26.85 20.41
N PHE A 9 1.12 27.81 20.04
CA PHE A 9 1.74 27.84 18.73
C PHE A 9 2.69 26.67 18.53
N LEU A 10 3.47 26.31 19.53
CA LEU A 10 4.37 25.17 19.47
C LEU A 10 3.63 23.86 19.30
N SER A 11 2.47 23.69 19.94
CA SER A 11 1.65 22.50 19.78
C SER A 11 1.11 22.36 18.35
N ILE A 12 0.70 23.45 17.73
CA ILE A 12 0.19 23.45 16.35
C ILE A 12 1.31 23.08 15.38
N LEU A 13 2.52 23.59 15.57
CA LEU A 13 3.67 23.26 14.73
C LEU A 13 4.03 21.79 14.81
N LEU A 14 3.96 21.18 15.98
CA LEU A 14 4.21 19.74 16.15
C LEU A 14 3.19 18.88 15.40
N VAL A 15 1.93 19.28 15.38
CA VAL A 15 0.89 18.56 14.64
C VAL A 15 1.14 18.62 13.13
N LEU A 16 1.62 19.74 12.61
CA LEU A 16 1.94 19.88 11.19
C LEU A 16 3.10 18.99 10.73
N ILE A 17 4.09 18.75 11.61
CA ILE A 17 5.24 17.90 11.31
C ILE A 17 4.83 16.43 11.18
N CYS A 18 3.77 16.01 11.89
CA CYS A 18 3.31 14.61 11.90
C CYS A 18 2.46 14.22 10.69
N THR A 19 2.21 15.12 9.72
CA THR A 19 1.29 14.86 8.61
C THR A 19 1.97 14.34 7.34
N GLU A 20 3.28 14.30 7.29
CA GLU A 20 3.99 13.76 6.12
C GLU A 20 4.15 12.25 6.25
N VAL A 21 3.32 11.50 5.55
CA VAL A 21 3.43 10.04 5.49
C VAL A 21 3.70 9.64 4.05
N ASN A 22 4.87 9.14 3.79
CA ASN A 22 5.19 8.49 2.53
C ASN A 22 4.92 7.01 2.67
N ALA A 23 4.06 6.47 1.79
CA ALA A 23 3.54 5.12 1.89
C ALA A 23 4.34 4.09 1.10
N GLY A 24 5.55 4.41 0.65
CA GLY A 24 6.40 3.47 -0.06
C GLY A 24 7.02 2.45 0.87
N ASP A 25 7.16 1.22 0.39
CA ASP A 25 7.79 0.12 1.12
C ASP A 25 9.22 -0.08 0.67
N CYS A 26 10.05 -0.56 1.62
CA CYS A 26 11.38 -1.09 1.32
C CYS A 26 11.46 -2.49 1.93
N ILE A 27 11.87 -3.47 1.14
CA ILE A 27 12.03 -4.85 1.60
C ILE A 27 13.33 -5.44 1.06
N LYS A 28 13.81 -6.52 1.71
CA LYS A 28 15.00 -7.22 1.25
C LYS A 28 14.66 -8.14 0.09
N ASP A 29 15.51 -8.16 -0.92
CA ASP A 29 15.42 -9.11 -2.01
C ASP A 29 16.13 -10.43 -1.65
N GLN A 30 16.18 -11.38 -2.59
CA GLN A 30 16.80 -12.69 -2.38
C GLN A 30 18.33 -12.61 -2.15
N TYR A 31 18.95 -11.50 -2.51
CA TYR A 31 20.40 -11.31 -2.34
C TYR A 31 20.75 -10.52 -1.08
N GLY A 32 19.74 -10.20 -0.26
CA GLY A 32 19.95 -9.41 0.95
C GLY A 32 20.01 -7.91 0.74
N ASN A 33 19.82 -7.42 -0.48
CA ASN A 33 19.78 -6.00 -0.79
C ASN A 33 18.42 -5.42 -0.45
N VAL A 34 18.40 -4.20 0.03
CA VAL A 34 17.14 -3.49 0.27
C VAL A 34 16.73 -2.79 -1.02
N VAL A 35 15.53 -3.09 -1.47
CA VAL A 35 14.90 -2.47 -2.64
C VAL A 35 13.62 -1.78 -2.21
N CYS A 36 13.31 -0.67 -2.84
CA CYS A 36 12.18 0.18 -2.45
C CYS A 36 11.27 0.45 -3.62
N GLY A 37 10.01 0.72 -3.31
CA GLY A 37 9.01 1.13 -4.28
C GLY A 37 8.26 2.36 -3.80
N LYS A 38 7.48 2.98 -4.68
CA LYS A 38 6.68 4.14 -4.35
C LYS A 38 5.40 3.79 -3.62
N GLY A 39 4.88 2.58 -3.85
CA GLY A 39 3.73 2.03 -3.16
C GLY A 39 4.11 0.80 -2.34
N GLN A 40 3.14 -0.06 -2.05
CA GLN A 40 3.39 -1.30 -1.34
C GLN A 40 4.16 -2.27 -2.22
N CYS A 41 4.98 -3.12 -1.60
CA CYS A 41 5.77 -4.13 -2.28
C CYS A 41 5.42 -5.52 -1.78
N ALA A 42 5.61 -6.52 -2.64
CA ALA A 42 5.47 -7.92 -2.30
C ALA A 42 6.48 -8.74 -3.10
N THR A 43 6.76 -9.94 -2.64
CA THR A 43 7.72 -10.84 -3.28
C THR A 43 6.96 -12.00 -3.93
N ASP A 44 7.26 -12.29 -5.19
CA ASP A 44 6.60 -13.41 -5.89
C ASP A 44 7.26 -14.76 -5.57
N GLN A 45 6.75 -15.83 -6.18
CA GLN A 45 7.26 -17.19 -5.97
C GLN A 45 8.69 -17.38 -6.47
N TYR A 46 9.18 -16.48 -7.30
CA TYR A 46 10.56 -16.53 -7.84
C TYR A 46 11.49 -15.60 -7.07
N ASN A 47 11.06 -15.09 -5.91
CA ASN A 47 11.80 -14.17 -5.06
C ASN A 47 12.05 -12.80 -5.70
N LYS A 48 11.26 -12.44 -6.70
CA LYS A 48 11.32 -11.13 -7.33
C LYS A 48 10.42 -10.16 -6.56
N VAL A 49 10.95 -8.98 -6.26
CA VAL A 49 10.21 -7.94 -5.54
C VAL A 49 9.54 -7.02 -6.55
N LEU A 50 8.23 -6.89 -6.43
CA LEU A 50 7.42 -6.00 -7.25
C LEU A 50 6.66 -5.04 -6.35
N CYS A 51 6.55 -3.80 -6.78
CA CYS A 51 5.90 -2.74 -6.00
C CYS A 51 4.83 -2.08 -6.84
N ALA A 52 3.80 -1.60 -6.17
CA ALA A 52 2.80 -0.77 -6.81
C ALA A 52 3.35 0.64 -7.02
N LYS A 53 2.65 1.42 -7.81
CA LYS A 53 2.89 2.86 -7.93
C LYS A 53 2.45 3.56 -6.65
N GLU A 54 2.78 4.83 -6.52
CA GLU A 54 2.45 5.61 -5.34
C GLU A 54 0.96 5.50 -4.99
N GLY A 55 0.67 5.20 -3.73
CA GLY A 55 -0.69 5.01 -3.24
C GLY A 55 -1.29 3.64 -3.53
N GLY A 56 -0.60 2.79 -4.31
CA GLY A 56 -1.10 1.49 -4.69
C GLY A 56 -0.73 0.37 -3.74
N GLY A 57 -1.49 -0.71 -3.80
CA GLY A 57 -1.25 -1.93 -3.04
C GLY A 57 -0.61 -3.00 -3.89
N ALA A 58 0.13 -3.88 -3.25
CA ALA A 58 0.71 -5.07 -3.85
C ALA A 58 0.48 -6.25 -2.94
N ILE A 59 0.04 -7.37 -3.50
CA ILE A 59 -0.25 -8.57 -2.73
C ILE A 59 0.14 -9.79 -3.57
N ARG A 60 0.65 -10.81 -2.90
CA ARG A 60 0.94 -12.10 -3.52
C ARG A 60 -0.35 -12.91 -3.57
N ASP A 61 -0.76 -13.35 -4.76
CA ASP A 61 -1.96 -14.14 -4.91
C ASP A 61 -1.71 -15.61 -4.53
N ARG A 62 -2.73 -16.44 -4.65
CA ARG A 62 -2.64 -17.86 -4.29
C ARG A 62 -1.75 -18.65 -5.25
N ASN A 63 -1.51 -18.14 -6.45
CA ASN A 63 -0.63 -18.74 -7.44
C ASN A 63 0.83 -18.36 -7.24
N GLY A 64 1.12 -17.48 -6.29
CA GLY A 64 2.48 -17.00 -6.02
C GLY A 64 2.90 -15.81 -6.85
N ASP A 65 1.98 -15.20 -7.61
CA ASP A 65 2.25 -14.01 -8.40
C ASP A 65 1.89 -12.75 -7.61
N VAL A 66 2.66 -11.69 -7.82
CA VAL A 66 2.34 -10.39 -7.23
C VAL A 66 1.38 -9.65 -8.14
N ARG A 67 0.28 -9.19 -7.54
CA ARG A 67 -0.70 -8.36 -8.22
C ARG A 67 -0.77 -7.02 -7.50
N CYS A 68 -0.88 -5.97 -8.27
CA CYS A 68 -0.90 -4.61 -7.76
C CYS A 68 -2.16 -3.89 -8.22
N GLY A 69 -2.47 -2.80 -7.57
CA GLY A 69 -3.61 -1.97 -7.89
C GLY A 69 -3.34 -0.51 -7.66
N VAL A 70 -4.30 0.31 -8.01
CA VAL A 70 -4.24 1.77 -7.81
C VAL A 70 -4.27 2.11 -6.32
N GLY A 71 -5.09 1.39 -5.54
CA GLY A 71 -5.15 1.49 -4.09
C GLY A 71 -4.81 0.15 -3.44
N SER A 72 -5.11 0.01 -2.16
CA SER A 72 -4.85 -1.22 -1.40
C SER A 72 -5.63 -2.40 -1.96
N CYS A 73 -5.08 -3.59 -1.80
CA CYS A 73 -5.62 -4.83 -2.36
C CYS A 73 -5.95 -5.83 -1.26
N ALA A 74 -6.89 -6.73 -1.56
CA ALA A 74 -7.23 -7.88 -0.73
C ALA A 74 -7.61 -9.05 -1.64
N ILE A 75 -7.58 -10.26 -1.10
CA ILE A 75 -7.94 -11.49 -1.83
C ILE A 75 -9.31 -11.95 -1.34
N ASP A 76 -10.23 -12.21 -2.27
CA ASP A 76 -11.57 -12.68 -1.93
C ASP A 76 -11.56 -14.21 -1.67
N ASP A 77 -12.73 -14.77 -1.36
CA ASP A 77 -12.89 -16.19 -1.08
C ASP A 77 -12.61 -17.09 -2.30
N LEU A 78 -12.68 -16.54 -3.50
CA LEU A 78 -12.37 -17.25 -4.74
C LEU A 78 -10.89 -17.13 -5.14
N GLY A 79 -10.07 -16.44 -4.35
CA GLY A 79 -8.68 -16.24 -4.66
C GLY A 79 -8.38 -15.10 -5.61
N GLN A 80 -9.38 -14.29 -5.93
CA GLN A 80 -9.20 -13.13 -6.83
C GLN A 80 -8.70 -11.93 -6.04
N VAL A 81 -7.78 -11.19 -6.63
CA VAL A 81 -7.25 -9.96 -6.04
C VAL A 81 -8.11 -8.79 -6.50
N LYS A 82 -8.64 -8.05 -5.53
CA LYS A 82 -9.44 -6.84 -5.75
C LYS A 82 -8.75 -5.69 -5.05
N CYS A 83 -8.65 -4.57 -5.73
CA CYS A 83 -7.96 -3.38 -5.22
C CYS A 83 -8.87 -2.17 -5.31
N SER A 84 -8.67 -1.21 -4.41
CA SER A 84 -9.38 0.05 -4.48
C SER A 84 -9.01 0.78 -5.78
N SER A 85 -10.00 1.42 -6.39
CA SER A 85 -9.80 2.23 -7.59
C SER A 85 -9.20 3.61 -7.28
N GLN A 86 -9.02 3.95 -6.02
CA GLN A 86 -8.50 5.24 -5.59
C GLN A 86 -7.11 5.09 -4.99
N PRO A 87 -6.13 5.93 -5.39
CA PRO A 87 -4.81 5.91 -4.76
C PRO A 87 -4.94 6.16 -3.26
N GLY A 88 -4.25 5.33 -2.46
CA GLY A 88 -4.35 5.39 -1.01
C GLY A 88 -5.64 4.85 -0.44
N GLY A 89 -6.58 4.41 -1.27
CA GLY A 89 -7.84 3.83 -0.82
C GLY A 89 -7.64 2.45 -0.21
N GLY A 90 -8.43 2.13 0.81
CA GLY A 90 -8.37 0.86 1.51
C GLY A 90 -9.19 -0.24 0.83
N ALA A 91 -8.83 -1.48 1.11
CA ALA A 91 -9.59 -2.67 0.73
C ALA A 91 -9.50 -3.70 1.84
N ALA A 92 -10.59 -4.38 2.10
CA ALA A 92 -10.63 -5.43 3.13
C ALA A 92 -11.67 -6.48 2.76
N VAL A 93 -11.47 -7.69 3.25
CA VAL A 93 -12.40 -8.80 3.05
C VAL A 93 -13.42 -8.81 4.19
N ASP A 94 -14.71 -8.91 3.85
CA ASP A 94 -15.77 -9.03 4.84
C ASP A 94 -15.94 -10.49 5.31
N SER A 95 -16.90 -10.72 6.22
CA SER A 95 -17.14 -12.05 6.78
C SER A 95 -17.72 -13.05 5.76
N TYR A 96 -18.16 -12.57 4.61
CA TYR A 96 -18.68 -13.42 3.52
C TYR A 96 -17.64 -13.72 2.46
N GLY A 97 -16.38 -13.28 2.65
CA GLY A 97 -15.32 -13.48 1.68
C GLY A 97 -15.34 -12.51 0.52
N LYS A 98 -16.08 -11.42 0.63
CA LYS A 98 -16.16 -10.39 -0.41
C LYS A 98 -15.24 -9.23 -0.06
N VAL A 99 -14.55 -8.68 -1.06
CA VAL A 99 -13.70 -7.51 -0.86
C VAL A 99 -14.53 -6.24 -0.99
N LYS A 100 -14.38 -5.36 -0.01
CA LYS A 100 -14.94 -4.01 -0.02
C LYS A 100 -13.81 -3.01 -0.19
N CYS A 101 -14.01 -2.02 -1.02
CA CYS A 101 -13.00 -1.03 -1.35
C CYS A 101 -13.54 0.38 -1.18
N LEU A 102 -12.66 1.30 -0.85
CA LEU A 102 -12.99 2.72 -0.92
C LEU A 102 -13.14 3.10 -2.40
N GLY A 103 -14.27 3.70 -2.75
CA GLY A 103 -14.67 3.88 -4.14
C GLY A 103 -15.18 2.57 -4.72
N ALA A 104 -14.70 2.17 -5.87
CA ALA A 104 -15.01 0.89 -6.47
C ALA A 104 -13.84 -0.08 -6.35
N CYS A 105 -14.12 -1.37 -6.37
CA CYS A 105 -13.07 -2.37 -6.48
C CYS A 105 -12.73 -2.61 -7.95
N GLN A 106 -11.43 -2.78 -8.22
CA GLN A 106 -10.91 -3.17 -9.53
C GLN A 106 -10.11 -4.46 -9.38
N ASN A 107 -10.00 -5.24 -10.44
CA ASN A 107 -9.14 -6.42 -10.42
C ASN A 107 -7.69 -5.97 -10.33
N GLY A 108 -6.93 -6.56 -9.41
CA GLY A 108 -5.49 -6.38 -9.35
C GLY A 108 -4.82 -7.10 -10.51
N GLY A 109 -3.68 -6.61 -10.95
CA GLY A 109 -2.96 -7.22 -12.04
C GLY A 109 -1.50 -6.80 -12.09
N PRO A 110 -0.71 -7.48 -12.94
CA PRO A 110 0.72 -7.18 -13.07
C PRO A 110 0.99 -5.83 -13.73
N GLN A 111 0.04 -5.30 -14.51
CA GLN A 111 0.19 -4.02 -15.19
C GLN A 111 0.31 -2.83 -14.24
N PHE A 112 -0.13 -3.00 -12.98
CA PHE A 112 -0.02 -1.95 -11.97
C PHE A 112 1.25 -2.09 -11.13
N CYS A 113 2.07 -3.11 -11.40
CA CYS A 113 3.30 -3.35 -10.67
C CYS A 113 4.51 -2.75 -11.40
N GLU A 114 5.51 -2.36 -10.61
CA GLU A 114 6.82 -1.92 -11.08
C GLU A 114 7.89 -2.77 -10.39
N VAL A 115 9.04 -2.93 -11.04
CA VAL A 115 10.17 -3.60 -10.39
C VAL A 115 10.72 -2.67 -9.30
N ALA A 116 10.95 -3.22 -8.11
CA ALA A 116 11.54 -2.47 -7.00
C ALA A 116 13.00 -2.08 -7.32
N ARG A 117 13.44 -0.94 -6.80
CA ARG A 117 14.79 -0.43 -7.04
C ARG A 117 15.51 -0.07 -5.75
#